data_023b5ed42eda49f277b49c20d3cd7430
#
_entry.id   023b5ed42eda49f277b49c20d3cd7430
#
_cell.length_a   1.000
_cell.length_b   1.000
_cell.length_c   1.000
_cell.angle_alpha   90.00
_cell.angle_beta   90.00
_cell.angle_gamma   90.00
#
_symmetry.space_group_name_H-M   'P 1'
#
loop_
_entity.id
_entity.type
_entity.pdbx_description
1 polymer ?
#
loop_
_entity_poly.entity_id
_entity_poly.type
_entity_poly.pdbx_seq_one_letter_code
_entity_poly.pdbx_strand_id
1 'polypeptide(L)'
;MNTMTDYDFIWRTQDEIRTVVNAVLGECIWNLSYSERRMAIELELTKYLEEEEVDMLINQFPVPADYDGVGSRGTMFVFYM
;
A
#
# COMPACT_ATOMS: atom_id res chain seq x y z
N MET A 1 -10.26 27.91 5.61
CA MET A 1 -10.32 27.04 4.42
C MET A 1 -10.54 25.59 4.82
N ASN A 2 -11.41 24.93 4.14
CA ASN A 2 -11.67 23.53 4.41
C ASN A 2 -10.58 22.65 3.85
N THR A 3 -10.13 21.75 4.68
CA THR A 3 -9.22 20.71 4.25
C THR A 3 -10.06 19.52 3.85
N MET A 4 -10.12 19.24 2.57
CA MET A 4 -10.88 18.09 2.09
C MET A 4 -9.94 17.01 1.66
N THR A 5 -10.32 15.78 1.95
CA THR A 5 -9.58 14.63 1.47
C THR A 5 -9.73 14.54 -0.04
N ASP A 6 -8.63 14.42 -0.72
CA ASP A 6 -8.62 14.25 -2.17
C ASP A 6 -8.80 12.76 -2.51
N TYR A 7 -10.05 12.35 -2.61
CA TYR A 7 -10.36 10.94 -2.88
C TYR A 7 -9.93 10.51 -4.29
N ASP A 8 -9.93 11.44 -5.26
CA ASP A 8 -9.47 11.10 -6.60
C ASP A 8 -7.99 10.74 -6.59
N PHE A 9 -7.19 11.51 -5.85
CA PHE A 9 -5.77 11.23 -5.70
C PHE A 9 -5.57 9.90 -4.98
N ILE A 10 -6.34 9.65 -3.92
CA ILE A 10 -6.25 8.41 -3.16
C ILE A 10 -6.58 7.21 -4.04
N TRP A 11 -7.67 7.28 -4.82
CA TRP A 11 -8.06 6.18 -5.68
C TRP A 11 -7.05 5.92 -6.79
N ARG A 12 -6.50 6.97 -7.40
CA ARG A 12 -5.43 6.81 -8.39
C ARG A 12 -4.19 6.18 -7.77
N THR A 13 -3.84 6.62 -6.58
CA THR A 13 -2.69 6.07 -5.87
C THR A 13 -2.91 4.59 -5.55
N GLN A 14 -4.11 4.22 -5.12
CA GLN A 14 -4.43 2.81 -4.89
C GLN A 14 -4.27 1.98 -6.16
N ASP A 15 -4.75 2.49 -7.30
CA ASP A 15 -4.62 1.78 -8.56
C ASP A 15 -3.15 1.60 -8.95
N GLU A 16 -2.34 2.63 -8.73
CA GLU A 16 -0.91 2.54 -9.02
C GLU A 16 -0.21 1.56 -8.08
N ILE A 17 -0.58 1.55 -6.81
CA ILE A 17 -0.05 0.59 -5.84
C ILE A 17 -0.39 -0.83 -6.28
N ARG A 18 -1.63 -1.07 -6.68
CA ARG A 18 -2.06 -2.38 -7.16
C ARG A 18 -1.25 -2.81 -8.38
N THR A 19 -1.03 -1.89 -9.31
CA THR A 19 -0.25 -2.16 -10.51
C THR A 19 1.17 -2.57 -10.16
N VAL A 20 1.80 -1.87 -9.23
CA VAL A 20 3.17 -2.18 -8.80
C VAL A 20 3.22 -3.56 -8.14
N VAL A 21 2.33 -3.84 -7.20
CA VAL A 21 2.30 -5.13 -6.52
C VAL A 21 2.10 -6.28 -7.52
N ASN A 22 1.14 -6.12 -8.41
CA ASN A 22 0.84 -7.17 -9.40
C ASN A 22 2.01 -7.39 -10.36
N ALA A 23 2.72 -6.33 -10.72
CA ALA A 23 3.88 -6.45 -11.62
C ALA A 23 5.06 -7.13 -10.95
N VAL A 24 5.27 -6.88 -9.66
CA VAL A 24 6.45 -7.39 -8.94
C VAL A 24 6.18 -8.77 -8.35
N LEU A 25 5.01 -8.98 -7.76
CA LEU A 25 4.71 -10.17 -6.97
C LEU A 25 3.59 -11.03 -7.54
N GLY A 26 2.81 -10.51 -8.49
CA GLY A 26 1.60 -11.18 -8.94
C GLY A 26 0.43 -10.88 -8.02
N GLU A 27 -0.66 -11.60 -8.18
CA GLU A 27 -1.88 -11.36 -7.41
C GLU A 27 -1.72 -11.87 -5.99
N CYS A 28 -1.46 -10.96 -5.07
CA CYS A 28 -1.31 -11.30 -3.66
C CYS A 28 -1.86 -10.22 -2.72
N ILE A 29 -2.74 -9.36 -3.22
CA ILE A 29 -3.34 -8.33 -2.38
C ILE A 29 -4.54 -8.90 -1.65
N TRP A 30 -4.50 -8.85 -0.32
CA TRP A 30 -5.65 -9.21 0.50
C TRP A 30 -6.56 -8.00 0.70
N ASN A 31 -5.99 -6.87 1.06
CA ASN A 31 -6.73 -5.63 1.29
C ASN A 31 -5.92 -4.45 0.81
N LEU A 32 -6.60 -3.52 0.16
CA LEU A 32 -6.03 -2.24 -0.26
C LEU A 32 -7.13 -1.21 -0.10
N SER A 33 -7.03 -0.37 0.93
CA SER A 33 -8.09 0.57 1.25
C SER A 33 -7.53 1.80 1.95
N TYR A 34 -8.31 2.87 1.92
CA TYR A 34 -7.95 4.11 2.61
C TYR A 34 -8.60 4.12 4.01
N SER A 35 -7.79 4.40 5.01
CA SER A 35 -8.25 4.57 6.38
C SER A 35 -8.30 6.06 6.70
N GLU A 36 -9.49 6.58 6.90
CA GLU A 36 -9.64 7.99 7.29
C GLU A 36 -9.07 8.25 8.68
N ARG A 37 -9.17 7.26 9.56
CA ARG A 37 -8.66 7.35 10.92
C ARG A 37 -7.15 7.53 10.95
N ARG A 38 -6.43 6.83 10.09
CA ARG A 38 -4.98 6.95 9.98
C ARG A 38 -4.55 7.98 8.96
N MET A 39 -5.47 8.45 8.13
CA MET A 39 -5.20 9.29 6.98
C MET A 39 -4.14 8.63 6.09
N ALA A 40 -4.38 7.36 5.79
CA ALA A 40 -3.39 6.55 5.09
C ALA A 40 -4.06 5.46 4.28
N ILE A 41 -3.41 5.08 3.18
CA ILE A 41 -3.78 3.87 2.45
C ILE A 41 -3.11 2.70 3.17
N GLU A 42 -3.89 1.64 3.39
CA GLU A 42 -3.41 0.42 4.01
C GLU A 42 -3.39 -0.70 3.00
N LEU A 43 -2.29 -1.40 2.93
CA LEU A 43 -2.11 -2.55 2.05
C LEU A 43 -1.74 -3.76 2.88
N GLU A 44 -2.50 -4.84 2.72
CA GLU A 44 -2.16 -6.12 3.31
C GLU A 44 -2.07 -7.16 2.20
N LEU A 45 -0.98 -7.92 2.21
CA LEU A 45 -0.75 -8.96 1.23
C LEU A 45 -1.11 -10.32 1.79
N THR A 46 -1.28 -11.30 0.90
CA THR A 46 -1.48 -12.69 1.30
C THR A 46 -0.17 -13.47 1.34
N LYS A 47 0.95 -12.73 1.37
CA LYS A 47 2.28 -13.30 1.27
C LYS A 47 3.20 -12.61 2.27
N TYR A 48 4.06 -13.38 2.93
CA TYR A 48 5.10 -12.82 3.79
C TYR A 48 6.34 -12.57 2.94
N LEU A 49 6.76 -11.32 2.86
CA LEU A 49 7.84 -10.91 1.96
C LEU A 49 9.20 -11.03 2.63
N GLU A 50 10.19 -11.37 1.82
CA GLU A 50 11.58 -11.24 2.21
C GLU A 50 11.98 -9.77 2.22
N GLU A 51 13.04 -9.43 2.95
CA GLU A 51 13.50 -8.05 3.07
C GLU A 51 13.77 -7.42 1.71
N GLU A 52 14.35 -8.18 0.80
CA GLU A 52 14.66 -7.69 -0.55
C GLU A 52 13.40 -7.36 -1.33
N GLU A 53 12.35 -8.14 -1.15
CA GLU A 53 11.07 -7.87 -1.81
C GLU A 53 10.42 -6.62 -1.24
N VAL A 54 10.51 -6.41 0.07
CA VAL A 54 10.01 -5.20 0.72
C VAL A 54 10.71 -3.97 0.14
N ASP A 55 12.04 -4.01 0.06
CA ASP A 55 12.82 -2.90 -0.47
C ASP A 55 12.49 -2.63 -1.93
N MET A 56 12.33 -3.67 -2.72
CA MET A 56 11.98 -3.55 -4.13
C MET A 56 10.63 -2.85 -4.30
N LEU A 57 9.64 -3.23 -3.52
CA LEU A 57 8.33 -2.60 -3.59
C LEU A 57 8.37 -1.15 -3.16
N ILE A 58 9.02 -0.85 -2.04
CA ILE A 58 9.11 0.52 -1.53
C ILE A 58 9.72 1.44 -2.58
N ASN A 59 10.73 0.96 -3.29
CA ASN A 59 11.39 1.75 -4.34
C ASN A 59 10.50 1.99 -5.56
N GLN A 60 9.51 1.15 -5.80
CA GLN A 60 8.64 1.25 -6.97
C GLN A 60 7.28 1.87 -6.70
N PHE A 61 6.87 1.96 -5.43
CA PHE A 61 5.57 2.56 -5.11
C PHE A 61 5.53 4.03 -5.53
N PRO A 62 4.35 4.51 -5.95
CA PRO A 62 4.22 5.90 -6.45
C PRO A 62 4.34 6.95 -5.36
N VAL A 63 4.17 6.56 -4.09
CA VAL A 63 4.27 7.44 -2.94
C VAL A 63 5.08 6.75 -1.86
N PRO A 64 5.63 7.51 -0.89
CA PRO A 64 6.38 6.88 0.19
C PRO A 64 5.55 5.86 0.95
N ALA A 65 6.16 4.72 1.21
CA ALA A 65 5.52 3.63 1.92
C ALA A 65 6.32 3.27 3.17
N ASP A 66 5.61 3.01 4.25
CA ASP A 66 6.21 2.50 5.46
C ASP A 66 5.86 1.01 5.61
N TYR A 67 6.84 0.23 5.99
CA TYR A 67 6.62 -1.16 6.32
C TYR A 67 5.84 -1.20 7.64
N ASP A 68 4.68 -1.85 7.61
CA ASP A 68 3.76 -1.87 8.76
C ASP A 68 3.73 -3.22 9.46
N GLY A 69 4.76 -4.02 9.27
CA GLY A 69 4.87 -5.31 9.90
C GLY A 69 4.13 -6.41 9.16
N VAL A 70 3.70 -7.42 9.90
CA VAL A 70 2.97 -8.54 9.33
C VAL A 70 1.63 -8.71 10.04
N GLY A 71 0.61 -9.00 9.24
CA GLY A 71 -0.71 -9.34 9.75
C GLY A 71 -0.91 -10.83 9.76
N SER A 72 -2.15 -11.24 9.95
CA SER A 72 -2.49 -12.67 9.99
C SER A 72 -2.35 -13.34 8.61
N ARG A 73 -2.30 -12.58 7.53
CA ARG A 73 -2.25 -13.11 6.18
C ARG A 73 -0.94 -12.86 5.47
N GLY A 74 -0.25 -11.78 5.80
CA GLY A 74 1.00 -11.46 5.13
C GLY A 74 1.55 -10.12 5.55
N THR A 75 2.48 -9.62 4.76
CA THR A 75 3.16 -8.35 4.98
C THR A 75 2.20 -7.18 4.76
N MET A 76 2.36 -6.14 5.58
CA MET A 76 1.54 -4.94 5.50
C MET A 76 2.38 -3.70 5.26
N PHE A 77 1.79 -2.76 4.50
CA PHE A 77 2.38 -1.45 4.25
C PHE A 77 1.36 -0.36 4.54
N VAL A 78 1.85 0.81 4.88
CA VAL A 78 1.01 1.98 5.08
C VAL A 78 1.59 3.16 4.29
N PHE A 79 0.69 3.93 3.66
CA PHE A 79 1.06 5.07 2.83
C PHE A 79 0.34 6.29 3.38
N TYR A 80 1.01 7.07 4.22
CA TYR A 80 0.42 8.28 4.79
C TYR A 80 0.25 9.34 3.71
N MET A 81 -0.96 9.90 3.63
CA MET A 81 -1.34 10.80 2.55
C MET A 81 -1.37 12.26 2.98
#